data_be567c58a03070bdccd037ad57d2ba50
#
_entry.id   be567c58a03070bdccd037ad57d2ba50
#
_cell.length_a   1.000
_cell.length_b   1.000
_cell.length_c   1.000
_cell.angle_alpha   90.00
_cell.angle_beta   90.00
_cell.angle_gamma   90.00
#
_symmetry.space_group_name_H-M   'P 1'
#
loop_
_entity.id
_entity.type
_entity.pdbx_description
1 polymer ?
#
loop_
_entity_poly.entity_id
_entity_poly.type
_entity_poly.pdbx_seq_one_letter_code
_entity_poly.pdbx_strand_id
1 'polypeptide(L)'
;MQISDEEFLQLRDFIYQQCGIFIAENRKYLVENRLSNRIKELNLKSYSDYYNFLRFDGSRRTELTKLFEVVTTNETSFFRNPPQLEVFQKSVLPDILDQCRKAGRKKLRIWSAGCSTGEEPYTLAIILCEVLKSELSSWDIKITANDLSEAVLAAARRGVYNDYAL
;
A
#
# COMPACT_ATOMS: atom_id res chain seq x y z
N MET A 1 -4.85 -25.29 10.79
CA MET A 1 -5.40 -25.92 9.57
C MET A 1 -4.30 -25.85 8.53
N GLN A 2 -3.95 -26.96 7.87
CA GLN A 2 -2.87 -26.98 6.89
C GLN A 2 -3.47 -26.83 5.49
N ILE A 3 -2.90 -25.96 4.67
CA ILE A 3 -3.33 -25.71 3.29
C ILE A 3 -2.67 -26.75 2.33
N SER A 4 -3.44 -27.41 1.47
CA SER A 4 -2.89 -28.26 0.41
C SER A 4 -2.22 -27.44 -0.71
N ASP A 5 -1.45 -28.08 -1.57
CA ASP A 5 -0.82 -27.38 -2.71
C ASP A 5 -1.86 -26.89 -3.71
N GLU A 6 -2.91 -27.67 -3.93
CA GLU A 6 -4.01 -27.30 -4.82
C GLU A 6 -4.79 -26.07 -4.30
N GLU A 7 -5.17 -26.09 -3.02
CA GLU A 7 -5.85 -24.93 -2.38
C GLU A 7 -4.99 -23.68 -2.41
N PHE A 8 -3.68 -23.84 -2.18
CA PHE A 8 -2.73 -22.72 -2.25
C PHE A 8 -2.68 -22.13 -3.66
N LEU A 9 -2.55 -22.96 -4.70
CA LEU A 9 -2.50 -22.50 -6.09
C LEU A 9 -3.78 -21.76 -6.49
N GLN A 10 -4.94 -22.29 -6.12
CA GLN A 10 -6.23 -21.65 -6.37
C GLN A 10 -6.35 -20.27 -5.71
N LEU A 11 -5.99 -20.18 -4.43
CA LEU A 11 -6.04 -18.90 -3.69
C LEU A 11 -4.99 -17.91 -4.19
N ARG A 12 -3.76 -18.37 -4.46
CA ARG A 12 -2.69 -17.55 -5.03
C ARG A 12 -3.13 -16.90 -6.34
N ASP A 13 -3.65 -17.70 -7.26
CA ASP A 13 -4.04 -17.22 -8.58
C ASP A 13 -5.25 -16.29 -8.49
N PHE A 14 -6.19 -16.58 -7.59
CA PHE A 14 -7.30 -15.69 -7.30
C PHE A 14 -6.83 -14.34 -6.73
N ILE A 15 -5.96 -14.34 -5.72
CA ILE A 15 -5.39 -13.12 -5.13
C ILE A 15 -4.68 -12.30 -6.21
N TYR A 16 -3.86 -12.95 -7.04
CA TYR A 16 -3.17 -12.28 -8.14
C TYR A 16 -4.15 -11.63 -9.12
N GLN A 17 -5.21 -12.32 -9.50
CA GLN A 17 -6.25 -11.77 -10.40
C GLN A 17 -7.00 -10.58 -9.80
N GLN A 18 -7.21 -10.57 -8.48
CA GLN A 18 -7.97 -9.52 -7.82
C GLN A 18 -7.15 -8.26 -7.51
N CYS A 19 -5.86 -8.39 -7.18
CA CYS A 19 -5.06 -7.27 -6.72
C CYS A 19 -3.61 -7.22 -7.25
N GLY A 20 -3.20 -8.16 -8.11
CA GLY A 20 -1.86 -8.18 -8.70
C GLY A 20 -0.75 -8.68 -7.75
N ILE A 21 -1.08 -9.10 -6.52
CA ILE A 21 -0.09 -9.63 -5.58
C ILE A 21 0.26 -11.06 -5.96
N PHE A 22 1.51 -11.27 -6.41
CA PHE A 22 2.04 -12.60 -6.68
C PHE A 22 2.69 -13.19 -5.43
N ILE A 23 2.25 -14.38 -5.02
CA ILE A 23 2.77 -15.13 -3.88
C ILE A 23 3.55 -16.33 -4.41
N ALA A 24 4.87 -16.32 -4.24
CA ALA A 24 5.73 -17.42 -4.67
C ALA A 24 5.45 -18.71 -3.85
N GLU A 25 5.68 -19.89 -4.45
CA GLU A 25 5.39 -21.19 -3.82
C GLU A 25 6.09 -21.40 -2.49
N ASN A 26 7.33 -20.95 -2.36
CA ASN A 26 8.08 -20.99 -1.11
C ASN A 26 7.49 -20.11 0.00
N ARG A 27 6.48 -19.29 -0.30
CA ARG A 27 5.74 -18.45 0.65
C ARG A 27 4.33 -18.97 0.97
N LYS A 28 4.02 -20.23 0.65
CA LYS A 28 2.76 -20.90 0.99
C LYS A 28 2.37 -20.71 2.46
N TYR A 29 3.35 -20.78 3.36
CA TYR A 29 3.16 -20.58 4.79
C TYR A 29 2.56 -19.21 5.15
N LEU A 30 2.80 -18.17 4.33
CA LEU A 30 2.20 -16.85 4.56
C LEU A 30 0.70 -16.86 4.33
N VAL A 31 0.25 -17.53 3.27
CA VAL A 31 -1.19 -17.69 2.99
C VAL A 31 -1.84 -18.50 4.10
N GLU A 32 -1.21 -19.60 4.49
CA GLU A 32 -1.69 -20.45 5.58
C GLU A 32 -1.85 -19.67 6.88
N ASN A 33 -0.80 -19.00 7.33
CA ASN A 33 -0.82 -18.27 8.60
C ASN A 33 -1.80 -17.08 8.59
N ARG A 34 -1.83 -16.34 7.48
CA ARG A 34 -2.65 -15.12 7.37
C ARG A 34 -4.13 -15.43 7.24
N LEU A 35 -4.50 -16.47 6.46
CA LEU A 35 -5.90 -16.79 6.22
C LEU A 35 -6.53 -17.74 7.25
N SER A 36 -5.72 -18.51 7.99
CA SER A 36 -6.24 -19.50 8.95
C SER A 36 -7.18 -18.90 10.00
N ASN A 37 -6.88 -17.71 10.50
CA ASN A 37 -7.71 -17.02 11.47
C ASN A 37 -9.02 -16.54 10.82
N ARG A 38 -8.92 -15.99 9.61
CA ARG A 38 -10.10 -15.50 8.90
C ARG A 38 -11.08 -16.61 8.54
N ILE A 39 -10.57 -17.77 8.13
CA ILE A 39 -11.38 -18.97 7.85
C ILE A 39 -12.13 -19.42 9.11
N LYS A 40 -11.46 -19.40 10.27
CA LYS A 40 -12.10 -19.73 11.57
C LYS A 40 -13.17 -18.72 11.97
N GLU A 41 -12.92 -17.42 11.80
CA GLU A 41 -13.90 -16.36 12.08
C GLU A 41 -15.19 -16.51 11.27
N LEU A 42 -15.05 -16.95 10.03
CA LEU A 42 -16.17 -17.23 9.13
C LEU A 42 -16.82 -18.61 9.36
N ASN A 43 -16.32 -19.40 10.33
CA ASN A 43 -16.77 -20.76 10.60
C ASN A 43 -16.68 -21.70 9.39
N LEU A 44 -15.70 -21.45 8.50
CA LEU A 44 -15.43 -22.31 7.35
C LEU A 44 -14.48 -23.45 7.73
N LYS A 45 -14.55 -24.56 6.97
CA LYS A 45 -13.86 -25.80 7.33
C LYS A 45 -12.54 -26.02 6.56
N SER A 46 -12.35 -25.32 5.44
CA SER A 46 -11.21 -25.51 4.56
C SER A 46 -10.85 -24.21 3.82
N TYR A 47 -9.66 -24.18 3.20
CA TYR A 47 -9.26 -23.10 2.30
C TYR A 47 -10.07 -23.14 0.99
N SER A 48 -10.52 -24.31 0.57
CA SER A 48 -11.44 -24.48 -0.56
C SER A 48 -12.80 -23.85 -0.28
N ASP A 49 -13.34 -23.99 0.94
CA ASP A 49 -14.58 -23.31 1.33
C ASP A 49 -14.42 -21.80 1.27
N TYR A 50 -13.28 -21.29 1.73
CA TYR A 50 -12.97 -19.86 1.69
C TYR A 50 -12.84 -19.35 0.25
N TYR A 51 -12.17 -20.09 -0.62
CA TYR A 51 -12.09 -19.77 -2.04
C TYR A 51 -13.48 -19.70 -2.69
N ASN A 52 -14.35 -20.66 -2.38
CA ASN A 52 -15.74 -20.66 -2.88
C ASN A 52 -16.54 -19.48 -2.34
N PHE A 53 -16.35 -19.15 -1.05
CA PHE A 53 -16.97 -17.97 -0.42
C PHE A 53 -16.57 -16.68 -1.15
N LEU A 54 -15.27 -16.48 -1.42
CA LEU A 54 -14.76 -15.32 -2.15
C LEU A 54 -15.31 -15.21 -3.57
N ARG A 55 -15.68 -16.32 -4.20
CA ARG A 55 -16.19 -16.33 -5.58
C ARG A 55 -17.69 -16.14 -5.69
N PHE A 56 -18.43 -16.74 -4.80
CA PHE A 56 -19.87 -16.96 -5.01
C PHE A 56 -20.77 -16.39 -3.92
N ASP A 57 -20.25 -16.04 -2.75
CA ASP A 57 -21.09 -15.51 -1.66
C ASP A 57 -21.55 -14.07 -1.95
N GLY A 58 -22.74 -13.73 -1.46
CA GLY A 58 -23.32 -12.39 -1.59
C GLY A 58 -22.51 -11.30 -0.88
N SER A 59 -21.78 -11.65 0.19
CA SER A 59 -20.91 -10.76 0.96
C SER A 59 -19.46 -10.71 0.47
N ARG A 60 -19.16 -11.37 -0.66
CA ARG A 60 -17.79 -11.47 -1.23
C ARG A 60 -17.06 -10.12 -1.35
N ARG A 61 -17.79 -9.03 -1.63
CA ARG A 61 -17.19 -7.71 -1.81
C ARG A 61 -16.55 -7.19 -0.51
N THR A 62 -17.27 -7.35 0.59
CA THR A 62 -16.76 -7.00 1.92
C THR A 62 -15.60 -7.92 2.32
N GLU A 63 -15.72 -9.21 1.96
CA GLU A 63 -14.66 -10.18 2.27
C GLU A 63 -13.39 -9.96 1.45
N LEU A 64 -13.49 -9.50 0.20
CA LEU A 64 -12.32 -9.11 -0.59
C LEU A 64 -11.52 -7.98 0.08
N THR A 65 -12.20 -6.99 0.66
CA THR A 65 -11.51 -5.95 1.43
C THR A 65 -10.73 -6.56 2.60
N LYS A 66 -11.34 -7.51 3.33
CA LYS A 66 -10.66 -8.22 4.43
C LYS A 66 -9.51 -9.10 3.94
N LEU A 67 -9.69 -9.78 2.82
CA LEU A 67 -8.61 -10.53 2.19
C LEU A 67 -7.41 -9.64 1.89
N PHE A 68 -7.62 -8.46 1.30
CA PHE A 68 -6.54 -7.52 0.98
C PHE A 68 -5.83 -7.01 2.24
N GLU A 69 -6.56 -6.70 3.31
CA GLU A 69 -5.98 -6.33 4.59
C GLU A 69 -5.06 -7.42 5.16
N VAL A 70 -5.44 -8.68 4.97
CA VAL A 70 -4.70 -9.83 5.50
C VAL A 70 -3.50 -10.21 4.64
N VAL A 71 -3.60 -10.11 3.30
CA VAL A 71 -2.53 -10.56 2.39
C VAL A 71 -1.47 -9.48 2.13
N THR A 72 -1.78 -8.19 2.35
CA THR A 72 -0.82 -7.10 2.19
C THR A 72 0.22 -7.09 3.32
N THR A 73 1.41 -6.59 3.00
CA THR A 73 2.44 -6.30 4.00
C THR A 73 2.52 -4.79 4.13
N ASN A 74 2.17 -4.29 5.31
CA ASN A 74 1.99 -2.86 5.56
C ASN A 74 3.16 -2.24 6.35
N GLU A 75 4.34 -2.88 6.31
CA GLU A 75 5.54 -2.33 6.95
C GLU A 75 6.00 -1.06 6.23
N THR A 76 6.13 0.02 6.97
CA THR A 76 6.54 1.33 6.49
C THR A 76 7.19 2.15 7.60
N SER A 77 7.96 3.15 7.23
CA SER A 77 8.54 4.13 8.16
C SER A 77 8.78 5.46 7.44
N PHE A 78 8.93 6.53 8.20
CA PHE A 78 9.39 7.79 7.63
C PHE A 78 10.80 7.63 7.06
N PHE A 79 11.06 8.34 5.98
CA PHE A 79 12.37 8.34 5.30
C PHE A 79 12.89 6.94 4.94
N ARG A 80 11.99 5.98 4.74
CA ARG A 80 12.34 4.62 4.29
C ARG A 80 13.11 4.68 2.97
N ASN A 81 14.20 3.88 2.86
CA ASN A 81 15.08 3.85 1.71
C ASN A 81 15.78 5.20 1.43
N PRO A 82 16.65 5.67 2.36
CA PRO A 82 17.31 6.97 2.25
C PRO A 82 18.00 7.24 0.89
N PRO A 83 18.68 6.26 0.24
CA PRO A 83 19.32 6.51 -1.05
C PRO A 83 18.33 6.93 -2.15
N GLN A 84 17.13 6.33 -2.18
CA GLN A 84 16.10 6.69 -3.14
C GLN A 84 15.56 8.11 -2.89
N LEU A 85 15.32 8.44 -1.63
CA LEU A 85 14.83 9.77 -1.25
C LEU A 85 15.88 10.85 -1.50
N GLU A 86 17.16 10.53 -1.32
CA GLU A 86 18.26 11.44 -1.63
C GLU A 86 18.32 11.78 -3.13
N VAL A 87 18.20 10.76 -3.99
CA VAL A 87 18.12 10.98 -5.44
C VAL A 87 16.88 11.79 -5.82
N PHE A 88 15.74 11.48 -5.20
CA PHE A 88 14.52 12.25 -5.41
C PHE A 88 14.71 13.73 -5.02
N GLN A 89 15.24 13.99 -3.82
CA GLN A 89 15.40 15.35 -3.29
C GLN A 89 16.46 16.16 -4.03
N LYS A 90 17.61 15.54 -4.38
CA LYS A 90 18.77 16.25 -4.91
C LYS A 90 18.82 16.32 -6.45
N SER A 91 18.12 15.41 -7.13
CA SER A 91 18.20 15.33 -8.61
C SER A 91 16.81 15.41 -9.23
N VAL A 92 15.93 14.46 -8.96
CA VAL A 92 14.64 14.34 -9.67
C VAL A 92 13.73 15.53 -9.43
N LEU A 93 13.53 15.91 -8.17
CA LEU A 93 12.64 17.00 -7.81
C LEU A 93 13.13 18.36 -8.34
N PRO A 94 14.41 18.77 -8.17
CA PRO A 94 14.93 20.00 -8.78
C PRO A 94 14.75 20.07 -10.29
N ASP A 95 15.02 18.98 -11.03
CA ASP A 95 14.84 18.92 -12.47
C ASP A 95 13.39 19.13 -12.89
N ILE A 96 12.44 18.49 -12.20
CA ILE A 96 11.00 18.65 -12.47
C ILE A 96 10.56 20.08 -12.16
N LEU A 97 11.00 20.66 -11.04
CA LEU A 97 10.66 22.02 -10.66
C LEU A 97 11.19 23.04 -11.68
N ASP A 98 12.41 22.85 -12.17
CA ASP A 98 13.01 23.71 -13.20
C ASP A 98 12.24 23.62 -14.54
N GLN A 99 11.90 22.42 -14.97
CA GLN A 99 11.06 22.21 -16.16
C GLN A 99 9.69 22.91 -16.02
N CYS A 100 9.07 22.78 -14.86
CA CYS A 100 7.80 23.44 -14.58
C CYS A 100 7.93 24.98 -14.61
N ARG A 101 9.00 25.53 -14.02
CA ARG A 101 9.30 27.00 -14.06
C ARG A 101 9.51 27.49 -15.49
N LYS A 102 10.32 26.78 -16.29
CA LYS A 102 10.56 27.11 -17.71
C LYS A 102 9.28 27.09 -18.55
N ALA A 103 8.35 26.21 -18.19
CA ALA A 103 7.04 26.11 -18.85
C ALA A 103 6.01 27.13 -18.32
N GLY A 104 6.37 28.01 -17.39
CA GLY A 104 5.45 28.95 -16.74
C GLY A 104 4.36 28.29 -15.88
N ARG A 105 4.57 27.06 -15.46
CA ARG A 105 3.58 26.26 -14.70
C ARG A 105 4.16 25.84 -13.35
N LYS A 106 3.66 26.44 -12.29
CA LYS A 106 4.02 26.04 -10.92
C LYS A 106 3.00 24.99 -10.39
N LYS A 107 2.96 23.84 -11.05
CA LYS A 107 2.00 22.77 -10.72
C LYS A 107 2.72 21.44 -10.64
N LEU A 108 2.61 20.74 -9.49
CA LEU A 108 3.23 19.44 -9.24
C LEU A 108 2.17 18.45 -8.78
N ARG A 109 2.24 17.24 -9.33
CA ARG A 109 1.38 16.12 -8.94
C ARG A 109 2.25 14.91 -8.66
N ILE A 110 2.10 14.35 -7.47
CA ILE A 110 2.84 13.19 -7.00
C ILE A 110 1.84 12.10 -6.64
N TRP A 111 2.17 10.88 -6.97
CA TRP A 111 1.40 9.71 -6.60
C TRP A 111 2.25 8.75 -5.77
N SER A 112 1.80 8.47 -4.54
CA SER A 112 2.33 7.45 -3.66
C SER A 112 1.44 6.22 -3.75
N ALA A 113 1.91 5.19 -4.45
CA ALA A 113 1.17 3.96 -4.69
C ALA A 113 1.52 2.92 -3.64
N GLY A 114 0.52 2.41 -2.89
CA GLY A 114 0.75 1.50 -1.76
C GLY A 114 1.32 2.24 -0.55
N CYS A 115 0.65 3.33 -0.16
CA CYS A 115 1.16 4.26 0.86
C CYS A 115 1.12 3.74 2.30
N SER A 116 0.55 2.56 2.54
CA SER A 116 0.38 1.99 3.88
C SER A 116 -0.22 3.00 4.86
N THR A 117 0.35 3.17 6.03
CA THR A 117 -0.09 4.11 7.07
C THR A 117 0.30 5.56 6.84
N GLY A 118 0.88 5.88 5.68
CA GLY A 118 1.03 7.25 5.20
C GLY A 118 2.43 7.86 5.37
N GLU A 119 3.40 7.14 5.91
CA GLU A 119 4.75 7.66 6.15
C GLU A 119 5.44 8.13 4.87
N GLU A 120 5.23 7.44 3.73
CA GLU A 120 5.81 7.85 2.46
C GLU A 120 5.22 9.18 1.94
N PRO A 121 3.90 9.36 1.77
CA PRO A 121 3.36 10.63 1.29
C PRO A 121 3.66 11.81 2.23
N TYR A 122 3.73 11.60 3.54
CA TYR A 122 4.16 12.64 4.47
C TYR A 122 5.66 12.93 4.36
N THR A 123 6.52 11.92 4.17
CA THR A 123 7.94 12.12 3.87
C THR A 123 8.12 12.96 2.60
N LEU A 124 7.38 12.66 1.54
CA LEU A 124 7.41 13.46 0.32
C LEU A 124 6.96 14.92 0.55
N ALA A 125 5.94 15.12 1.39
CA ALA A 125 5.50 16.47 1.78
C ALA A 125 6.58 17.23 2.53
N ILE A 126 7.27 16.59 3.47
CA ILE A 126 8.38 17.19 4.22
C ILE A 126 9.50 17.61 3.26
N ILE A 127 9.93 16.72 2.36
CA ILE A 127 10.96 17.00 1.35
C ILE A 127 10.56 18.21 0.48
N LEU A 128 9.30 18.27 0.05
CA LEU A 128 8.81 19.42 -0.72
C LEU A 128 8.87 20.72 0.05
N CYS A 129 8.51 20.71 1.33
CA CYS A 129 8.62 21.88 2.19
C CYS A 129 10.07 22.35 2.34
N GLU A 130 11.01 21.39 2.52
CA GLU A 130 12.44 21.70 2.65
C GLU A 130 13.06 22.24 1.35
N VAL A 131 12.67 21.70 0.20
CA VAL A 131 13.21 22.11 -1.10
C VAL A 131 12.64 23.45 -1.57
N LEU A 132 11.33 23.64 -1.44
CA LEU A 132 10.66 24.84 -1.93
C LEU A 132 10.69 26.02 -0.95
N LYS A 133 10.77 25.74 0.37
CA LYS A 133 10.85 26.78 1.41
C LYS A 133 9.80 27.88 1.21
N SER A 134 10.25 29.12 1.05
CA SER A 134 9.38 30.28 0.83
C SER A 134 8.60 30.26 -0.49
N GLU A 135 9.03 29.48 -1.47
CA GLU A 135 8.32 29.35 -2.74
C GLU A 135 7.09 28.42 -2.64
N LEU A 136 6.98 27.58 -1.60
CA LEU A 136 5.94 26.56 -1.46
C LEU A 136 4.53 27.11 -1.72
N SER A 137 4.22 28.27 -1.17
CA SER A 137 2.90 28.91 -1.31
C SER A 137 2.56 29.34 -2.74
N SER A 138 3.57 29.45 -3.62
CA SER A 138 3.38 29.81 -5.03
C SER A 138 3.14 28.61 -5.95
N TRP A 139 3.19 27.38 -5.42
CA TRP A 139 3.02 26.14 -6.16
C TRP A 139 1.65 25.49 -5.89
N ASP A 140 0.98 25.03 -6.93
CA ASP A 140 -0.17 24.13 -6.85
C ASP A 140 0.35 22.68 -6.74
N ILE A 141 0.50 22.19 -5.51
CA ILE A 141 1.01 20.84 -5.22
C ILE A 141 -0.13 19.94 -4.74
N LYS A 142 -0.18 18.72 -5.31
CA LYS A 142 -1.07 17.67 -4.82
C LYS A 142 -0.31 16.35 -4.75
N ILE A 143 -0.27 15.75 -3.56
CA ILE A 143 0.14 14.36 -3.35
C ILE A 143 -1.14 13.53 -3.26
N THR A 144 -1.25 12.53 -4.12
CA THR A 144 -2.33 11.53 -4.06
C THR A 144 -1.73 10.23 -3.56
N ALA A 145 -2.32 9.65 -2.53
CA ALA A 145 -1.88 8.39 -1.95
C ALA A 145 -3.01 7.37 -1.96
N ASN A 146 -2.71 6.12 -2.23
CA ASN A 146 -3.68 5.04 -2.17
C ASN A 146 -3.05 3.75 -1.62
N ASP A 147 -3.88 2.88 -1.09
CA ASP A 147 -3.51 1.54 -0.64
C ASP A 147 -4.69 0.59 -0.85
N LEU A 148 -4.43 -0.72 -0.86
CA LEU A 148 -5.47 -1.75 -0.93
C LEU A 148 -6.19 -1.93 0.42
N SER A 149 -5.52 -1.66 1.52
CA SER A 149 -6.04 -1.79 2.87
C SER A 149 -6.72 -0.49 3.32
N GLU A 150 -8.03 -0.54 3.55
CA GLU A 150 -8.77 0.59 4.09
C GLU A 150 -8.36 0.93 5.53
N ALA A 151 -7.94 -0.08 6.30
CA ALA A 151 -7.49 0.11 7.68
C ALA A 151 -6.23 0.98 7.74
N VAL A 152 -5.24 0.75 6.86
CA VAL A 152 -4.03 1.58 6.82
C VAL A 152 -4.31 2.97 6.27
N LEU A 153 -5.22 3.12 5.30
CA LEU A 153 -5.66 4.43 4.82
C LEU A 153 -6.36 5.24 5.92
N ALA A 154 -7.13 4.60 6.78
CA ALA A 154 -7.72 5.26 7.94
C ALA A 154 -6.64 5.75 8.92
N ALA A 155 -5.56 4.98 9.12
CA ALA A 155 -4.42 5.42 9.91
C ALA A 155 -3.68 6.59 9.25
N ALA A 156 -3.40 6.49 7.96
CA ALA A 156 -2.77 7.56 7.19
C ALA A 156 -3.54 8.90 7.28
N ARG A 157 -4.88 8.84 7.18
CA ARG A 157 -5.74 10.03 7.32
C ARG A 157 -5.71 10.65 8.71
N ARG A 158 -5.51 9.85 9.77
CA ARG A 158 -5.34 10.40 11.13
C ARG A 158 -4.04 11.16 11.28
N GLY A 159 -2.98 10.75 10.57
CA GLY A 159 -1.67 11.42 10.59
C GLY A 159 -1.02 11.46 11.98
N VAL A 160 -1.30 10.47 12.84
CA VAL A 160 -0.73 10.37 14.19
C VAL A 160 0.23 9.20 14.24
N TYR A 161 1.48 9.48 14.54
CA TYR A 161 2.57 8.54 14.53
C TYR A 161 3.27 8.50 15.89
N ASN A 162 3.88 7.37 16.20
CA ASN A 162 4.73 7.20 17.37
C ASN A 162 6.21 7.25 16.98
N ASP A 163 7.10 7.27 17.98
CA ASP A 163 8.55 7.37 17.76
C ASP A 163 9.15 6.21 16.96
N TYR A 164 8.47 5.06 16.90
CA TYR A 164 8.91 3.91 16.09
C TYR A 164 8.69 4.08 14.58
N ALA A 165 7.93 5.09 14.17
CA ALA A 165 7.71 5.39 12.76
C ALA A 165 8.85 6.23 12.15
N LEU A 166 9.71 6.78 12.99
CA LEU A 166 10.89 7.56 12.64
C LEU A 166 12.12 6.65 12.54
#